data_0252c841b766812318b7efaf39ee7e0f
#
_entry.id   0252c841b766812318b7efaf39ee7e0f
#
_cell.length_a   1.000
_cell.length_b   1.000
_cell.length_c   1.000
_cell.angle_alpha   90.00
_cell.angle_beta   90.00
_cell.angle_gamma   90.00
#
_symmetry.space_group_name_H-M   'P 1'
#
loop_
_entity.id
_entity.type
_entity.pdbx_description
1 polymer ?
#
loop_
_entity_poly.entity_id
_entity_poly.type
_entity_poly.pdbx_seq_one_letter_code
_entity_poly.pdbx_strand_id
1 'polypeptide(L)'
;MAGIFEDDKSVVRDMEKKTPIVVPVLVIGFNRPDILRQCIAKLRESKPQNMYFACDGARADKEGEDAVIREVRSVMENDIDWPCEKHYRYNERNKGCEVTESEAISWVLSENEYIIVVEDDIIAPYSFLKFAQEMLYLYKDAENVYMISSNNQTPMPLPNNEDYCFSNYGHIWAVSYTHLRAH
;
A
#
# COMPACT_ATOMS: atom_id res chain seq x y z
N MET A 1 18.85 50.75 -13.18
CA MET A 1 17.81 49.75 -13.49
C MET A 1 18.02 48.54 -12.55
N ALA A 2 17.39 48.63 -11.40
CA ALA A 2 17.29 47.48 -10.48
C ALA A 2 15.81 47.08 -10.54
N GLY A 3 15.52 45.88 -10.95
CA GLY A 3 14.17 45.43 -11.12
C GLY A 3 14.09 43.91 -10.95
N ILE A 4 13.47 43.51 -9.86
CA ILE A 4 12.55 42.39 -9.74
C ILE A 4 13.21 41.00 -9.76
N PHE A 5 13.59 40.51 -8.58
CA PHE A 5 13.37 39.16 -8.15
C PHE A 5 12.65 39.23 -6.78
N GLU A 6 11.35 39.47 -6.81
CA GLU A 6 10.51 39.12 -5.68
C GLU A 6 10.48 37.58 -5.67
N ASP A 7 11.13 37.01 -4.65
CA ASP A 7 11.03 35.60 -4.30
C ASP A 7 9.56 35.23 -4.17
N ASP A 8 9.05 34.49 -5.13
CA ASP A 8 7.70 33.95 -5.10
C ASP A 8 7.64 32.79 -4.10
N LYS A 9 7.66 33.15 -2.82
CA LYS A 9 7.50 32.23 -1.69
C LYS A 9 6.15 31.49 -1.70
N SER A 10 5.21 31.89 -2.59
CA SER A 10 3.93 31.23 -2.75
C SER A 10 4.07 29.92 -3.54
N VAL A 11 4.90 29.91 -4.58
CA VAL A 11 5.15 28.71 -5.41
C VAL A 11 5.90 27.63 -4.60
N VAL A 12 6.84 28.02 -3.74
CA VAL A 12 7.59 27.09 -2.90
C VAL A 12 6.70 26.46 -1.81
N ARG A 13 5.72 27.21 -1.27
CA ARG A 13 4.77 26.69 -0.28
C ARG A 13 3.77 25.69 -0.84
N ASP A 14 3.41 25.76 -2.11
CA ASP A 14 2.52 24.80 -2.75
C ASP A 14 3.23 23.46 -3.09
N MET A 15 4.56 23.48 -3.26
CA MET A 15 5.34 22.25 -3.48
C MET A 15 5.49 21.38 -2.20
N GLU A 16 5.25 21.93 -1.01
CA GLU A 16 5.35 21.19 0.27
C GLU A 16 4.05 20.47 0.67
N LYS A 17 2.94 20.74 0.00
CA LYS A 17 1.65 20.11 0.34
C LYS A 17 1.58 18.72 -0.26
N LYS A 18 1.86 17.69 0.57
CA LYS A 18 1.72 16.28 0.14
C LYS A 18 0.29 16.04 -0.36
N THR A 19 0.16 15.45 -1.56
CA THR A 19 -1.12 14.97 -2.08
C THR A 19 -1.70 13.92 -1.11
N PRO A 20 -2.94 14.06 -0.65
CA PRO A 20 -3.54 13.05 0.22
C PRO A 20 -3.59 11.67 -0.45
N ILE A 21 -3.28 10.63 0.28
CA ILE A 21 -3.47 9.24 -0.15
C ILE A 21 -4.89 8.85 0.24
N VAL A 22 -5.78 8.82 -0.75
CA VAL A 22 -7.23 8.52 -0.59
C VAL A 22 -7.59 7.12 -1.06
N VAL A 23 -6.78 6.52 -1.96
CA VAL A 23 -6.93 5.11 -2.32
C VAL A 23 -6.69 4.26 -1.08
N PRO A 24 -7.57 3.30 -0.78
CA PRO A 24 -7.41 2.41 0.36
C PRO A 24 -6.07 1.68 0.35
N VAL A 25 -5.43 1.62 1.51
CA VAL A 25 -4.20 0.85 1.72
C VAL A 25 -4.53 -0.37 2.56
N LEU A 26 -4.38 -1.56 1.99
CA LEU A 26 -4.48 -2.84 2.68
C LEU A 26 -3.11 -3.26 3.18
N VAL A 27 -2.98 -3.43 4.48
CA VAL A 27 -1.80 -4.01 5.12
C VAL A 27 -2.10 -5.47 5.47
N ILE A 28 -1.30 -6.39 4.95
CA ILE A 28 -1.42 -7.82 5.23
C ILE A 28 -0.27 -8.23 6.14
N GLY A 29 -0.58 -8.78 7.30
CA GLY A 29 0.40 -9.24 8.26
C GLY A 29 0.13 -10.67 8.74
N PHE A 30 1.18 -11.28 9.30
CA PHE A 30 1.06 -12.63 9.88
C PHE A 30 1.75 -12.72 11.24
N ASN A 31 3.05 -13.03 11.31
CA ASN A 31 3.73 -13.34 12.56
C ASN A 31 5.03 -12.55 12.77
N ARG A 32 5.12 -11.32 12.22
CA ARG A 32 6.30 -10.44 12.28
C ARG A 32 5.95 -9.07 12.87
N PRO A 33 5.61 -8.97 14.17
CA PRO A 33 5.12 -7.70 14.76
C PRO A 33 6.16 -6.57 14.69
N ASP A 34 7.45 -6.85 14.85
CA ASP A 34 8.50 -5.84 14.81
C ASP A 34 8.72 -5.28 13.39
N ILE A 35 8.58 -6.13 12.38
CA ILE A 35 8.66 -5.71 10.97
C ILE A 35 7.44 -4.89 10.61
N LEU A 36 6.25 -5.35 11.00
CA LEU A 36 5.00 -4.60 10.81
C LEU A 36 5.05 -3.19 11.44
N ARG A 37 5.65 -3.03 12.63
CA ARG A 37 5.86 -1.70 13.23
C ARG A 37 6.69 -0.78 12.34
N GLN A 38 7.70 -1.31 11.67
CA GLN A 38 8.51 -0.52 10.73
C GLN A 38 7.71 -0.14 9.48
N CYS A 39 6.90 -1.05 8.95
CA CYS A 39 5.97 -0.78 7.86
C CYS A 39 5.00 0.35 8.25
N ILE A 40 4.33 0.26 9.38
CA ILE A 40 3.39 1.28 9.89
C ILE A 40 4.10 2.62 10.14
N ALA A 41 5.30 2.59 10.72
CA ALA A 41 6.09 3.81 10.93
C ALA A 41 6.39 4.53 9.60
N LYS A 42 6.58 3.78 8.51
CA LYS A 42 6.76 4.36 7.18
C LYS A 42 5.46 4.90 6.59
N LEU A 43 4.35 4.18 6.73
CA LEU A 43 3.03 4.64 6.31
C LEU A 43 2.58 5.91 7.03
N ARG A 44 3.02 6.13 8.27
CA ARG A 44 2.78 7.38 9.03
C ARG A 44 3.27 8.63 8.32
N GLU A 45 4.32 8.54 7.51
CA GLU A 45 4.81 9.67 6.72
C GLU A 45 3.80 10.13 5.66
N SER A 46 2.96 9.21 5.19
CA SER A 46 1.97 9.42 4.14
C SER A 46 0.56 9.65 4.67
N LYS A 47 0.26 9.12 5.86
CA LYS A 47 -1.04 9.19 6.54
C LYS A 47 -2.20 8.84 5.61
N PRO A 48 -2.26 7.61 5.06
CA PRO A 48 -3.38 7.19 4.23
C PRO A 48 -4.70 7.38 4.98
N GLN A 49 -5.75 7.81 4.25
CA GLN A 49 -7.04 8.14 4.88
C GLN A 49 -7.91 6.92 5.16
N ASN A 50 -7.71 5.84 4.39
CA ASN A 50 -8.45 4.58 4.52
C ASN A 50 -7.47 3.42 4.68
N MET A 51 -7.48 2.78 5.83
CA MET A 51 -6.57 1.70 6.19
C MET A 51 -7.37 0.41 6.41
N TYR A 52 -6.99 -0.63 5.67
CA TYR A 52 -7.50 -1.98 5.82
C TYR A 52 -6.40 -2.87 6.35
N PHE A 53 -6.75 -3.77 7.27
CA PHE A 53 -5.81 -4.68 7.89
C PHE A 53 -6.33 -6.11 7.80
N ALA A 54 -5.50 -7.01 7.26
CA ALA A 54 -5.76 -8.42 7.24
C ALA A 54 -4.66 -9.18 7.97
N CYS A 55 -5.06 -10.14 8.80
CA CYS A 55 -4.11 -10.98 9.52
C CYS A 55 -4.63 -12.42 9.55
N ASP A 56 -3.78 -13.36 9.16
CA ASP A 56 -4.12 -14.79 9.23
C ASP A 56 -4.12 -15.29 10.67
N GLY A 57 -4.69 -16.46 10.90
CA GLY A 57 -4.69 -17.13 12.19
C GLY A 57 -3.38 -17.88 12.43
N ALA A 58 -3.14 -18.25 13.69
CA ALA A 58 -1.97 -19.06 14.05
C ALA A 58 -2.07 -20.47 13.45
N ARG A 59 -0.93 -21.03 13.10
CA ARG A 59 -0.81 -22.43 12.68
C ARG A 59 -0.98 -23.34 13.90
N ALA A 60 -1.80 -24.37 13.74
CA ALA A 60 -2.13 -25.27 14.85
C ALA A 60 -0.94 -26.10 15.37
N ASP A 61 0.07 -26.31 14.54
CA ASP A 61 1.29 -27.07 14.84
C ASP A 61 2.45 -26.20 15.37
N LYS A 62 2.23 -24.89 15.58
CA LYS A 62 3.25 -23.94 16.05
C LYS A 62 2.90 -23.42 17.44
N GLU A 63 3.52 -24.01 18.46
CA GLU A 63 3.37 -23.57 19.85
C GLU A 63 3.78 -22.10 20.03
N GLY A 64 2.94 -21.33 20.71
CA GLY A 64 3.18 -19.91 21.00
C GLY A 64 2.91 -18.94 19.84
N GLU A 65 2.65 -19.40 18.62
CA GLU A 65 2.38 -18.51 17.49
C GLU A 65 1.10 -17.68 17.69
N ASP A 66 0.13 -18.21 18.42
CA ASP A 66 -1.09 -17.48 18.78
C ASP A 66 -0.82 -16.20 19.58
N ALA A 67 0.20 -16.19 20.44
CA ALA A 67 0.62 -15.01 21.18
C ALA A 67 1.24 -13.96 20.23
N VAL A 68 2.05 -14.39 19.27
CA VAL A 68 2.66 -13.52 18.25
C VAL A 68 1.58 -12.93 17.33
N ILE A 69 0.59 -13.73 16.92
CA ILE A 69 -0.53 -13.24 16.11
C ILE A 69 -1.36 -12.20 16.88
N ARG A 70 -1.61 -12.40 18.16
CA ARG A 70 -2.25 -11.37 19.00
C ARG A 70 -1.46 -10.07 19.05
N GLU A 71 -0.14 -10.17 19.14
CA GLU A 71 0.73 -8.98 19.09
C GLU A 71 0.65 -8.26 17.74
N VAL A 72 0.70 -8.99 16.62
CA VAL A 72 0.53 -8.41 15.28
C VAL A 72 -0.79 -7.65 15.16
N ARG A 73 -1.90 -8.25 15.61
CA ARG A 73 -3.22 -7.59 15.60
C ARG A 73 -3.25 -6.37 16.50
N SER A 74 -2.62 -6.44 17.68
CA SER A 74 -2.49 -5.29 18.58
C SER A 74 -1.71 -4.13 17.93
N VAL A 75 -0.66 -4.43 17.16
CA VAL A 75 0.09 -3.42 16.38
C VAL A 75 -0.81 -2.76 15.34
N MET A 76 -1.60 -3.55 14.59
CA MET A 76 -2.55 -3.02 13.59
C MET A 76 -3.60 -2.11 14.21
N GLU A 77 -4.07 -2.43 15.41
CA GLU A 77 -5.13 -1.68 16.09
C GLU A 77 -4.63 -0.40 16.77
N ASN A 78 -3.42 -0.42 17.34
CA ASN A 78 -2.97 0.60 18.28
C ASN A 78 -1.84 1.50 17.75
N ASP A 79 -1.03 1.06 16.78
CA ASP A 79 0.13 1.83 16.31
C ASP A 79 -0.22 2.86 15.23
N ILE A 80 -1.49 2.93 14.80
CA ILE A 80 -2.01 3.91 13.86
C ILE A 80 -2.45 5.15 14.65
N ASP A 81 -1.62 6.17 14.67
CA ASP A 81 -1.78 7.40 15.47
C ASP A 81 -2.18 8.64 14.65
N TRP A 82 -2.57 8.47 13.40
CA TRP A 82 -3.10 9.54 12.55
C TRP A 82 -4.59 9.34 12.25
N PRO A 83 -5.35 10.42 11.97
CA PRO A 83 -6.75 10.31 11.61
C PRO A 83 -6.94 9.54 10.30
N CYS A 84 -7.62 8.40 10.36
CA CYS A 84 -8.00 7.58 9.20
C CYS A 84 -9.17 6.67 9.56
N GLU A 85 -9.88 6.20 8.54
CA GLU A 85 -10.80 5.08 8.70
C GLU A 85 -10.01 3.79 8.80
N LYS A 86 -10.40 2.89 9.71
CA LYS A 86 -9.70 1.63 9.97
C LYS A 86 -10.68 0.47 9.89
N HIS A 87 -10.33 -0.54 9.08
CA HIS A 87 -11.11 -1.75 8.85
C HIS A 87 -10.24 -2.98 9.11
N TYR A 88 -10.79 -4.00 9.76
CA TYR A 88 -10.03 -5.17 10.18
C TYR A 88 -10.71 -6.47 9.74
N ARG A 89 -9.90 -7.40 9.21
CA ARG A 89 -10.31 -8.77 8.88
C ARG A 89 -9.28 -9.76 9.41
N TYR A 90 -9.64 -10.48 10.44
CA TYR A 90 -8.77 -11.45 11.09
C TYR A 90 -9.33 -12.87 10.94
N ASN A 91 -8.51 -13.79 10.47
CA ASN A 91 -8.87 -15.20 10.40
C ASN A 91 -8.71 -15.84 11.77
N GLU A 92 -9.66 -16.65 12.20
CA GLU A 92 -9.57 -17.40 13.47
C GLU A 92 -8.54 -18.54 13.37
N ARG A 93 -8.37 -19.11 12.18
CA ARG A 93 -7.44 -20.20 11.88
C ARG A 93 -6.56 -19.83 10.71
N ASN A 94 -5.37 -20.43 10.69
CA ASN A 94 -4.46 -20.25 9.56
C ASN A 94 -5.06 -20.83 8.27
N LYS A 95 -5.15 -20.01 7.24
CA LYS A 95 -5.61 -20.37 5.89
C LYS A 95 -4.46 -20.43 4.88
N GLY A 96 -3.30 -19.92 5.27
CA GLY A 96 -2.14 -19.75 4.40
C GLY A 96 -2.15 -18.40 3.66
N CYS A 97 -0.97 -18.04 3.18
CA CYS A 97 -0.71 -16.73 2.58
C CYS A 97 -1.64 -16.46 1.39
N GLU A 98 -1.67 -17.36 0.40
CA GLU A 98 -2.43 -17.20 -0.85
C GLU A 98 -3.93 -16.97 -0.59
N VAL A 99 -4.54 -17.78 0.28
CA VAL A 99 -5.98 -17.67 0.59
C VAL A 99 -6.26 -16.38 1.36
N THR A 100 -5.44 -16.07 2.37
CA THR A 100 -5.62 -14.87 3.19
C THR A 100 -5.49 -13.61 2.36
N GLU A 101 -4.49 -13.55 1.48
CA GLU A 101 -4.25 -12.42 0.59
C GLU A 101 -5.40 -12.24 -0.41
N SER A 102 -5.79 -13.30 -1.13
CA SER A 102 -6.87 -13.21 -2.12
C SER A 102 -8.21 -12.84 -1.50
N GLU A 103 -8.54 -13.39 -0.32
CA GLU A 103 -9.75 -13.02 0.41
C GLU A 103 -9.71 -11.57 0.92
N ALA A 104 -8.55 -11.10 1.39
CA ALA A 104 -8.39 -9.73 1.87
C ALA A 104 -8.54 -8.71 0.72
N ILE A 105 -7.91 -8.97 -0.42
CA ILE A 105 -8.03 -8.13 -1.61
C ILE A 105 -9.47 -8.11 -2.11
N SER A 106 -10.10 -9.28 -2.23
CA SER A 106 -11.50 -9.40 -2.67
C SER A 106 -12.45 -8.65 -1.72
N TRP A 107 -12.19 -8.70 -0.42
CA TRP A 107 -12.96 -7.95 0.57
C TRP A 107 -12.87 -6.45 0.34
N VAL A 108 -11.65 -5.88 0.26
CA VAL A 108 -11.49 -4.43 0.06
C VAL A 108 -12.08 -3.99 -1.27
N LEU A 109 -11.88 -4.76 -2.34
CA LEU A 109 -12.41 -4.45 -3.67
C LEU A 109 -13.92 -4.68 -3.81
N SER A 110 -14.56 -5.36 -2.86
CA SER A 110 -16.03 -5.42 -2.82
C SER A 110 -16.68 -4.09 -2.41
N GLU A 111 -15.91 -3.23 -1.74
CA GLU A 111 -16.34 -1.94 -1.20
C GLU A 111 -15.67 -0.74 -1.90
N ASN A 112 -14.56 -0.99 -2.62
CA ASN A 112 -13.73 0.05 -3.23
C ASN A 112 -13.35 -0.33 -4.66
N GLU A 113 -13.17 0.67 -5.51
CA GLU A 113 -12.75 0.48 -6.90
C GLU A 113 -11.25 0.18 -7.03
N TYR A 114 -10.45 0.72 -6.13
CA TYR A 114 -8.97 0.64 -6.12
C TYR A 114 -8.46 0.20 -4.76
N ILE A 115 -7.25 -0.35 -4.76
CA ILE A 115 -6.53 -0.76 -3.55
C ILE A 115 -5.02 -0.68 -3.78
N ILE A 116 -4.28 -0.29 -2.76
CA ILE A 116 -2.83 -0.46 -2.67
C ILE A 116 -2.56 -1.53 -1.63
N VAL A 117 -1.87 -2.60 -2.01
CA VAL A 117 -1.53 -3.72 -1.12
C VAL A 117 -0.11 -3.56 -0.61
N VAL A 118 0.07 -3.69 0.69
CA VAL A 118 1.37 -3.61 1.38
C VAL A 118 1.47 -4.81 2.33
N GLU A 119 2.45 -5.67 2.12
CA GLU A 119 2.76 -6.74 3.06
C GLU A 119 3.54 -6.21 4.27
N ASP A 120 3.54 -6.93 5.38
CA ASP A 120 4.13 -6.48 6.65
C ASP A 120 5.66 -6.26 6.57
N ASP A 121 6.36 -6.85 5.60
CA ASP A 121 7.79 -6.67 5.35
C ASP A 121 8.15 -5.60 4.30
N ILE A 122 7.15 -4.84 3.86
CA ILE A 122 7.31 -3.82 2.84
C ILE A 122 7.40 -2.43 3.46
N ILE A 123 8.46 -1.71 3.11
CA ILE A 123 8.67 -0.30 3.49
C ILE A 123 8.20 0.59 2.34
N ALA A 124 6.90 0.85 2.29
CA ALA A 124 6.27 1.66 1.23
C ALA A 124 6.48 3.17 1.48
N PRO A 125 7.31 3.88 0.69
CA PRO A 125 7.49 5.31 0.85
C PRO A 125 6.28 6.09 0.29
N TYR A 126 6.13 7.34 0.73
CA TYR A 126 5.09 8.25 0.21
C TYR A 126 5.11 8.36 -1.32
N SER A 127 6.30 8.43 -1.92
CA SER A 127 6.46 8.52 -3.38
C SER A 127 5.82 7.34 -4.11
N PHE A 128 5.93 6.12 -3.56
CA PHE A 128 5.27 4.96 -4.13
C PHE A 128 3.75 5.04 -3.98
N LEU A 129 3.23 5.36 -2.80
CA LEU A 129 1.79 5.46 -2.59
C LEU A 129 1.15 6.52 -3.50
N LYS A 130 1.82 7.67 -3.65
CA LYS A 130 1.41 8.72 -4.58
C LYS A 130 1.43 8.22 -6.03
N PHE A 131 2.54 7.63 -6.46
CA PHE A 131 2.70 7.06 -7.80
C PHE A 131 1.61 6.01 -8.08
N ALA A 132 1.40 5.06 -7.18
CA ALA A 132 0.39 4.01 -7.33
C ALA A 132 -1.02 4.61 -7.48
N GLN A 133 -1.38 5.58 -6.64
CA GLN A 133 -2.67 6.27 -6.73
C GLN A 133 -2.84 7.00 -8.06
N GLU A 134 -1.84 7.74 -8.53
CA GLU A 134 -1.87 8.46 -9.81
C GLU A 134 -1.99 7.50 -10.99
N MET A 135 -1.23 6.40 -10.98
CA MET A 135 -1.26 5.39 -12.04
C MET A 135 -2.57 4.61 -12.08
N LEU A 136 -3.16 4.27 -10.93
CA LEU A 136 -4.48 3.64 -10.87
C LEU A 136 -5.54 4.52 -11.57
N TYR A 137 -5.53 5.82 -11.33
CA TYR A 137 -6.46 6.74 -11.98
C TYR A 137 -6.15 6.95 -13.48
N LEU A 138 -4.86 7.02 -13.84
CA LEU A 138 -4.45 7.19 -15.22
C LEU A 138 -4.82 6.00 -16.10
N TYR A 139 -4.64 4.78 -15.58
CA TYR A 139 -4.85 3.54 -16.32
C TYR A 139 -6.16 2.83 -15.98
N LYS A 140 -7.12 3.51 -15.37
CA LYS A 140 -8.40 2.92 -14.92
C LYS A 140 -9.18 2.19 -16.02
N ASP A 141 -9.08 2.66 -17.28
CA ASP A 141 -9.78 2.12 -18.43
C ASP A 141 -8.88 1.25 -19.33
N ALA A 142 -7.65 0.98 -18.92
CA ALA A 142 -6.67 0.23 -19.69
C ALA A 142 -6.72 -1.27 -19.34
N GLU A 143 -7.47 -2.05 -20.10
CA GLU A 143 -7.68 -3.48 -19.87
C GLU A 143 -6.41 -4.35 -19.87
N ASN A 144 -5.30 -3.83 -20.41
CA ASN A 144 -4.01 -4.51 -20.47
C ASN A 144 -3.03 -4.13 -19.35
N VAL A 145 -3.46 -3.27 -18.41
CA VAL A 145 -2.67 -2.91 -17.22
C VAL A 145 -3.28 -3.59 -16.01
N TYR A 146 -2.70 -4.69 -15.55
CA TYR A 146 -3.25 -5.51 -14.46
C TYR A 146 -2.89 -5.01 -13.07
N MET A 147 -1.71 -4.42 -12.92
CA MET A 147 -1.23 -3.91 -11.63
C MET A 147 -0.23 -2.78 -11.82
N ILE A 148 -0.10 -1.97 -10.80
CA ILE A 148 0.96 -0.97 -10.64
C ILE A 148 1.95 -1.50 -9.61
N SER A 149 3.23 -1.58 -9.95
CA SER A 149 4.25 -2.13 -9.05
C SER A 149 5.35 -1.10 -8.78
N SER A 150 5.90 -1.15 -7.56
CA SER A 150 7.05 -0.32 -7.19
C SER A 150 8.39 -0.92 -7.57
N ASN A 151 8.43 -2.18 -7.99
CA ASN A 151 9.67 -2.86 -8.26
C ASN A 151 10.10 -2.68 -9.70
N ASN A 152 11.25 -2.04 -9.89
CA ASN A 152 11.89 -1.94 -11.20
C ASN A 152 13.05 -2.96 -11.27
N GLN A 153 12.81 -4.06 -11.98
CA GLN A 153 13.83 -5.09 -12.22
C GLN A 153 14.64 -4.84 -13.51
N THR A 154 14.33 -3.77 -14.21
CA THR A 154 15.08 -3.43 -15.43
C THR A 154 16.40 -2.72 -15.08
N PRO A 155 17.48 -2.95 -15.84
CA PRO A 155 18.69 -2.14 -15.70
C PRO A 155 18.38 -0.67 -15.91
N MET A 156 18.81 0.17 -14.98
CA MET A 156 18.64 1.63 -15.09
C MET A 156 19.83 2.25 -15.83
N PRO A 157 19.66 3.39 -16.51
CA PRO A 157 18.44 4.20 -16.62
C PRO A 157 17.42 3.62 -17.62
N LEU A 158 16.15 3.96 -17.43
CA LEU A 158 15.14 3.66 -18.43
C LEU A 158 15.42 4.44 -19.73
N PRO A 159 15.12 3.88 -20.91
CA PRO A 159 15.27 4.59 -22.16
C PRO A 159 14.50 5.92 -22.15
N ASN A 160 15.08 6.98 -22.71
CA ASN A 160 14.46 8.30 -22.86
C ASN A 160 14.13 9.05 -21.54
N ASN A 161 14.74 8.71 -20.41
CA ASN A 161 14.44 9.26 -19.08
C ASN A 161 12.97 9.07 -18.66
N GLU A 162 12.38 7.97 -19.02
CA GLU A 162 11.02 7.60 -18.59
C GLU A 162 10.98 7.39 -17.08
N ASP A 163 9.89 7.82 -16.43
CA ASP A 163 9.70 7.67 -14.97
C ASP A 163 9.23 6.25 -14.59
N TYR A 164 8.65 5.50 -15.53
CA TYR A 164 8.16 4.13 -15.33
C TYR A 164 8.18 3.35 -16.65
N CYS A 165 8.03 2.03 -16.55
CA CYS A 165 7.92 1.15 -17.71
C CYS A 165 6.83 0.08 -17.50
N PHE A 166 6.34 -0.47 -18.61
CA PHE A 166 5.49 -1.67 -18.55
C PHE A 166 6.35 -2.91 -18.42
N SER A 167 5.99 -3.79 -17.48
CA SER A 167 6.67 -5.08 -17.30
C SER A 167 5.68 -6.17 -16.89
N ASN A 168 6.12 -7.42 -16.99
CA ASN A 168 5.33 -8.57 -16.56
C ASN A 168 5.62 -8.98 -15.09
N TYR A 169 6.35 -8.16 -14.34
CA TYR A 169 6.80 -8.45 -12.98
C TYR A 169 6.27 -7.41 -12.01
N GLY A 170 5.81 -7.85 -10.84
CA GLY A 170 5.40 -6.99 -9.75
C GLY A 170 5.63 -7.67 -8.41
N HIS A 171 6.04 -6.91 -7.38
CA HIS A 171 6.21 -7.41 -6.01
C HIS A 171 5.41 -6.60 -4.98
N ILE A 172 5.37 -5.28 -5.10
CA ILE A 172 4.49 -4.43 -4.30
C ILE A 172 3.53 -3.82 -5.30
N TRP A 173 2.26 -3.88 -5.04
CA TRP A 173 1.29 -3.68 -6.09
C TRP A 173 0.05 -2.92 -5.66
N ALA A 174 -0.54 -2.26 -6.63
CA ALA A 174 -1.83 -1.64 -6.55
C ALA A 174 -2.70 -2.15 -7.70
N VAL A 175 -3.93 -2.48 -7.41
CA VAL A 175 -4.87 -3.04 -8.37
C VAL A 175 -6.21 -2.33 -8.31
N SER A 176 -7.00 -2.46 -9.39
CA SER A 176 -8.41 -2.10 -9.43
C SER A 176 -9.29 -3.32 -9.57
N TYR A 177 -10.56 -3.14 -9.22
CA TYR A 177 -11.59 -4.17 -9.38
C TYR A 177 -11.73 -4.63 -10.85
N THR A 178 -11.60 -3.71 -11.81
CA THR A 178 -11.68 -4.02 -13.25
C THR A 178 -10.56 -4.96 -13.67
N HIS A 179 -9.36 -4.75 -13.15
CA HIS A 179 -8.17 -5.55 -13.47
C HIS A 179 -8.26 -6.98 -12.93
N LEU A 180 -8.85 -7.21 -11.76
CA LEU A 180 -8.99 -8.55 -11.20
C LEU A 180 -10.11 -9.39 -11.85
N ARG A 181 -11.09 -8.76 -12.49
CA ARG A 181 -12.16 -9.49 -13.20
C ARG A 181 -11.76 -9.98 -14.59
N ALA A 182 -10.66 -9.51 -15.14
CA ALA A 182 -10.16 -9.92 -16.45
C ALA A 182 -9.51 -11.32 -16.44
N HIS A 183 -9.48 -11.99 -15.30
CA HIS A 183 -9.02 -13.37 -15.07
C HIS A 183 -10.09 -14.18 -14.34
#